data_3cb724a019c597d3af8f74c05b881429
#
_entry.id   3cb724a019c597d3af8f74c05b881429
#
_cell.length_a   1.000
_cell.length_b   1.000
_cell.length_c   1.000
_cell.angle_alpha   90.00
_cell.angle_beta   90.00
_cell.angle_gamma   90.00
#
_symmetry.space_group_name_H-M   'P 1'
#
loop_
_entity.id
_entity.type
_entity.pdbx_description
1 polymer ?
#
loop_
_entity_poly.entity_id
_entity_poly.type
_entity_poly.pdbx_seq_one_letter_code
_entity_poly.pdbx_strand_id
1 'polypeptide(L)'
;MPADLPELPVTFRPTRTRAVLLTLGVGLLAAFVAIAVMLPADGARPWHTTDRLWMVLTGVLIAAVLVLLSRPKVVADRDGVTVVNLTTRRRLEWAQVIRVNLRPGDPWVFLDLADGTSLAAMGIQPGIGRARALRDARGLRALAEVHGSGRIAGR
;
A
#
# COMPACT_ATOMS: atom_id res chain seq x y z
N MET A 1 -6.39 15.77 26.15
CA MET A 1 -6.68 14.33 26.17
C MET A 1 -5.51 13.64 25.50
N PRO A 2 -4.86 12.66 26.09
CA PRO A 2 -3.91 11.85 25.36
C PRO A 2 -4.67 11.20 24.21
N ALA A 3 -4.18 11.41 22.97
CA ALA A 3 -4.71 10.71 21.82
C ALA A 3 -4.66 9.22 22.14
N ASP A 4 -5.77 8.49 21.93
CA ASP A 4 -5.81 7.04 22.13
C ASP A 4 -4.67 6.45 21.28
N LEU A 5 -3.59 6.07 21.95
CA LEU A 5 -2.45 5.43 21.31
C LEU A 5 -2.91 4.09 20.80
N PRO A 6 -2.69 3.78 19.52
CA PRO A 6 -3.02 2.47 18.99
C PRO A 6 -2.24 1.39 19.74
N GLU A 7 -2.91 0.30 20.11
CA GLU A 7 -2.24 -0.86 20.69
C GLU A 7 -1.21 -1.46 19.71
N LEU A 8 -0.01 -1.71 20.21
CA LEU A 8 1.08 -2.29 19.43
C LEU A 8 1.09 -3.83 19.54
N PRO A 9 1.37 -4.56 18.44
CA PRO A 9 1.69 -4.06 17.12
C PRO A 9 0.47 -3.62 16.32
N VAL A 10 0.56 -2.52 15.56
CA VAL A 10 -0.51 -2.02 14.70
C VAL A 10 -0.10 -2.03 13.23
N THR A 11 -1.03 -2.40 12.36
CA THR A 11 -0.83 -2.39 10.90
C THR A 11 -1.80 -1.42 10.23
N PHE A 12 -1.25 -0.39 9.62
CA PHE A 12 -1.98 0.55 8.78
C PHE A 12 -1.99 0.06 7.33
N ARG A 13 -3.18 -0.12 6.76
CA ARG A 13 -3.36 -0.58 5.37
C ARG A 13 -4.55 0.15 4.73
N PRO A 14 -4.45 0.52 3.44
CA PRO A 14 -5.57 1.09 2.70
C PRO A 14 -6.56 -0.02 2.28
N THR A 15 -7.35 -0.53 3.24
CA THR A 15 -8.22 -1.71 3.04
C THR A 15 -9.21 -1.55 1.88
N ARG A 16 -9.80 -0.36 1.71
CA ARG A 16 -10.75 -0.09 0.62
C ARG A 16 -10.05 -0.09 -0.74
N THR A 17 -8.94 0.63 -0.87
CA THR A 17 -8.14 0.66 -2.10
C THR A 17 -7.68 -0.75 -2.47
N ARG A 18 -7.22 -1.52 -1.48
CA ARG A 18 -6.81 -2.91 -1.67
C ARG A 18 -7.96 -3.79 -2.16
N ALA A 19 -9.14 -3.70 -1.55
CA ALA A 19 -10.31 -4.47 -1.96
C ALA A 19 -10.68 -4.15 -3.41
N VAL A 20 -10.75 -2.86 -3.78
CA VAL A 20 -11.05 -2.43 -5.14
C VAL A 20 -10.02 -2.96 -6.14
N LEU A 21 -8.72 -2.83 -5.84
CA LEU A 21 -7.65 -3.30 -6.75
C LEU A 21 -7.71 -4.81 -6.95
N LEU A 22 -7.92 -5.60 -5.88
CA LEU A 22 -7.99 -7.06 -5.97
C LEU A 22 -9.25 -7.51 -6.71
N THR A 23 -10.42 -6.91 -6.43
CA THR A 23 -11.67 -7.23 -7.15
C THR A 23 -11.55 -6.89 -8.63
N LEU A 24 -10.99 -5.71 -8.95
CA LEU A 24 -10.76 -5.30 -10.33
C LEU A 24 -9.77 -6.25 -11.04
N GLY A 25 -8.69 -6.65 -10.36
CA GLY A 25 -7.70 -7.58 -10.92
C GLY A 25 -8.30 -8.95 -11.24
N VAL A 26 -9.08 -9.50 -10.31
CA VAL A 26 -9.78 -10.78 -10.53
C VAL A 26 -10.82 -10.65 -11.64
N GLY A 27 -11.62 -9.57 -11.63
CA GLY A 27 -12.65 -9.35 -12.65
C GLY A 27 -12.07 -9.19 -14.05
N LEU A 28 -11.00 -8.40 -14.20
CA LEU A 28 -10.32 -8.24 -15.48
C LEU A 28 -9.69 -9.56 -15.96
N LEU A 29 -8.99 -10.29 -15.07
CA LEU A 29 -8.43 -11.58 -15.44
C LEU A 29 -9.51 -12.56 -15.91
N ALA A 30 -10.62 -12.65 -15.18
CA ALA A 30 -11.76 -13.48 -15.56
C ALA A 30 -12.34 -13.07 -16.92
N ALA A 31 -12.46 -11.76 -17.20
CA ALA A 31 -12.93 -11.26 -18.48
C ALA A 31 -11.97 -11.61 -19.62
N PHE A 32 -10.65 -11.43 -19.45
CA PHE A 32 -9.66 -11.81 -20.45
C PHE A 32 -9.67 -13.31 -20.75
N VAL A 33 -9.79 -14.16 -19.72
CA VAL A 33 -9.91 -15.61 -19.87
C VAL A 33 -11.21 -15.99 -20.58
N ALA A 34 -12.33 -15.42 -20.18
CA ALA A 34 -13.63 -15.68 -20.80
C ALA A 34 -13.63 -15.31 -22.29
N ILE A 35 -13.11 -14.12 -22.62
CA ILE A 35 -12.98 -13.71 -24.02
C ILE A 35 -12.08 -14.68 -24.80
N ALA A 36 -10.91 -15.05 -24.25
CA ALA A 36 -9.98 -15.96 -24.91
C ALA A 36 -10.60 -17.34 -25.19
N VAL A 37 -11.48 -17.82 -24.32
CA VAL A 37 -12.20 -19.09 -24.50
C VAL A 37 -13.35 -18.96 -25.51
N MET A 38 -14.07 -17.83 -25.50
CA MET A 38 -15.25 -17.60 -26.35
C MET A 38 -14.90 -17.23 -27.79
N LEU A 39 -13.65 -16.84 -28.09
CA LEU A 39 -13.24 -16.46 -29.42
C LEU A 39 -13.31 -17.67 -30.39
N PRO A 40 -13.93 -17.49 -31.57
CA PRO A 40 -14.09 -18.57 -32.53
C PRO A 40 -12.74 -19.04 -33.09
N ALA A 41 -12.59 -20.37 -33.19
CA ALA A 41 -11.43 -20.97 -33.82
C ALA A 41 -11.58 -21.07 -35.37
N ASP A 42 -12.82 -20.94 -35.87
CA ASP A 42 -13.22 -21.09 -37.23
C ASP A 42 -13.80 -19.80 -37.80
N GLY A 43 -13.70 -19.59 -39.10
CA GLY A 43 -14.29 -18.44 -39.79
C GLY A 43 -13.29 -17.69 -40.66
N ALA A 44 -13.70 -16.54 -41.21
CA ALA A 44 -12.89 -15.71 -42.11
C ALA A 44 -11.61 -15.14 -41.44
N ARG A 45 -11.57 -15.08 -40.10
CA ARG A 45 -10.38 -14.72 -39.29
C ARG A 45 -10.33 -15.63 -38.06
N PRO A 46 -9.74 -16.82 -38.16
CA PRO A 46 -9.60 -17.74 -37.04
C PRO A 46 -8.61 -17.15 -36.02
N TRP A 47 -8.97 -17.24 -34.74
CA TRP A 47 -8.09 -16.89 -33.63
C TRP A 47 -7.19 -18.08 -33.31
N HIS A 48 -5.88 -17.88 -33.42
CA HIS A 48 -4.91 -18.91 -33.12
C HIS A 48 -4.71 -19.10 -31.62
N THR A 49 -4.23 -20.25 -31.23
CA THR A 49 -3.89 -20.54 -29.82
C THR A 49 -2.92 -19.50 -29.24
N THR A 50 -1.98 -19.03 -30.09
CA THR A 50 -1.02 -17.98 -29.70
C THR A 50 -1.72 -16.68 -29.31
N ASP A 51 -2.76 -16.26 -30.04
CA ASP A 51 -3.49 -15.01 -29.75
C ASP A 51 -4.24 -15.12 -28.41
N ARG A 52 -4.84 -16.28 -28.16
CA ARG A 52 -5.50 -16.58 -26.87
C ARG A 52 -4.52 -16.56 -25.71
N LEU A 53 -3.32 -17.14 -25.90
CA LEU A 53 -2.26 -17.12 -24.89
C LEU A 53 -1.80 -15.70 -24.58
N TRP A 54 -1.59 -14.86 -25.59
CA TRP A 54 -1.22 -13.46 -25.40
C TRP A 54 -2.33 -12.68 -24.65
N MET A 55 -3.58 -12.96 -24.96
CA MET A 55 -4.71 -12.34 -24.29
C MET A 55 -4.75 -12.70 -22.79
N VAL A 56 -4.62 -13.99 -22.46
CA VAL A 56 -4.58 -14.46 -21.06
C VAL A 56 -3.34 -13.89 -20.36
N LEU A 57 -2.18 -13.88 -21.01
CA LEU A 57 -0.94 -13.32 -20.45
C LEU A 57 -1.09 -11.84 -20.14
N THR A 58 -1.76 -11.07 -20.99
CA THR A 58 -2.09 -9.66 -20.75
C THR A 58 -2.97 -9.52 -19.52
N GLY A 59 -4.01 -10.33 -19.38
CA GLY A 59 -4.87 -10.34 -18.20
C GLY A 59 -4.10 -10.67 -16.90
N VAL A 60 -3.22 -11.67 -16.96
CA VAL A 60 -2.35 -12.04 -15.84
C VAL A 60 -1.41 -10.89 -15.46
N LEU A 61 -0.79 -10.23 -16.45
CA LEU A 61 0.10 -9.11 -16.21
C LEU A 61 -0.62 -7.95 -15.53
N ILE A 62 -1.81 -7.58 -16.03
CA ILE A 62 -2.64 -6.54 -15.42
C ILE A 62 -3.01 -6.91 -13.98
N ALA A 63 -3.48 -8.15 -13.75
CA ALA A 63 -3.82 -8.63 -12.41
C ALA A 63 -2.59 -8.59 -11.47
N ALA A 64 -1.42 -9.01 -11.95
CA ALA A 64 -0.17 -8.97 -11.18
C ALA A 64 0.21 -7.54 -10.77
N VAL A 65 0.07 -6.57 -11.68
CA VAL A 65 0.30 -5.14 -11.37
C VAL A 65 -0.68 -4.65 -10.31
N LEU A 66 -1.98 -4.98 -10.41
CA LEU A 66 -2.98 -4.58 -9.42
C LEU A 66 -2.74 -5.23 -8.04
N VAL A 67 -2.30 -6.49 -8.02
CA VAL A 67 -1.86 -7.17 -6.79
C VAL A 67 -0.66 -6.45 -6.17
N LEU A 68 0.33 -6.08 -6.99
CA LEU A 68 1.50 -5.33 -6.54
C LEU A 68 1.11 -3.97 -5.92
N LEU A 69 0.22 -3.23 -6.58
CA LEU A 69 -0.33 -1.96 -6.09
C LEU A 69 -1.14 -2.11 -4.79
N SER A 70 -1.63 -3.31 -4.49
CA SER A 70 -2.37 -3.62 -3.25
C SER A 70 -1.49 -3.97 -2.04
N ARG A 71 -0.16 -4.10 -2.21
CA ARG A 71 0.80 -4.55 -1.17
C ARG A 71 1.16 -3.51 -0.11
N PRO A 72 1.14 -2.18 -0.36
CA PRO A 72 1.62 -1.21 0.60
C PRO A 72 0.95 -1.33 1.96
N LYS A 73 1.78 -1.27 3.02
CA LYS A 73 1.36 -1.26 4.42
C LYS A 73 2.42 -0.60 5.29
N VAL A 74 2.00 -0.11 6.45
CA VAL A 74 2.90 0.37 7.50
C VAL A 74 2.62 -0.45 8.75
N VAL A 75 3.64 -1.06 9.31
CA VAL A 75 3.56 -1.86 10.55
C VAL A 75 4.37 -1.15 11.61
N ALA A 76 3.72 -0.73 12.68
CA ALA A 76 4.35 -0.14 13.86
C ALA A 76 4.39 -1.18 14.98
N ASP A 77 5.54 -1.33 15.59
CA ASP A 77 5.75 -2.16 16.78
C ASP A 77 6.50 -1.36 17.87
N ARG A 78 6.84 -1.99 18.99
CA ARG A 78 7.51 -1.33 20.12
C ARG A 78 8.89 -0.78 19.77
N ASP A 79 9.59 -1.41 18.83
CA ASP A 79 10.97 -1.08 18.48
C ASP A 79 11.07 -0.11 17.30
N GLY A 80 10.01 0.02 16.50
CA GLY A 80 10.04 0.89 15.33
C GLY A 80 8.87 0.72 14.37
N VAL A 81 9.07 1.21 13.17
CA VAL A 81 8.11 1.17 12.09
C VAL A 81 8.68 0.50 10.84
N THR A 82 7.95 -0.43 10.28
CA THR A 82 8.28 -1.08 9.01
C THR A 82 7.37 -0.54 7.92
N VAL A 83 7.94 0.13 6.95
CA VAL A 83 7.24 0.63 5.76
C VAL A 83 7.43 -0.36 4.61
N VAL A 84 6.34 -0.89 4.10
CA VAL A 84 6.31 -1.75 2.92
C VAL A 84 5.60 -0.97 1.82
N ASN A 85 6.32 -0.60 0.79
CA ASN A 85 5.81 0.02 -0.43
C ASN A 85 5.64 -1.04 -1.53
N LEU A 86 5.58 -0.64 -2.79
CA LEU A 86 5.34 -1.55 -3.93
C LEU A 86 6.41 -2.63 -4.03
N THR A 87 7.68 -2.24 -4.05
CA THR A 87 8.85 -3.11 -4.26
C THR A 87 9.86 -3.04 -3.12
N THR A 88 9.72 -2.06 -2.21
CA THR A 88 10.69 -1.82 -1.15
C THR A 88 10.09 -2.10 0.23
N ARG A 89 10.93 -2.60 1.13
CA ARG A 89 10.63 -2.75 2.55
C ARG A 89 11.75 -2.11 3.34
N ARG A 90 11.40 -1.14 4.20
CA ARG A 90 12.36 -0.45 5.07
C ARG A 90 11.87 -0.51 6.51
N ARG A 91 12.71 -0.97 7.41
CA ARG A 91 12.51 -0.89 8.86
C ARG A 91 13.25 0.30 9.39
N LEU A 92 12.58 1.07 10.23
CA LEU A 92 13.10 2.27 10.89
C LEU A 92 12.91 2.11 12.38
N GLU A 93 13.91 2.49 13.16
CA GLU A 93 13.75 2.69 14.60
C GLU A 93 12.97 3.99 14.83
N TRP A 94 12.25 4.08 15.94
CA TRP A 94 11.49 5.29 16.27
C TRP A 94 12.37 6.55 16.34
N ALA A 95 13.63 6.42 16.82
CA ALA A 95 14.58 7.51 16.86
C ALA A 95 14.97 8.07 15.47
N GLN A 96 14.76 7.30 14.41
CA GLN A 96 15.03 7.73 13.03
C GLN A 96 13.86 8.54 12.44
N VAL A 97 12.66 8.49 13.02
CA VAL A 97 11.47 9.18 12.51
C VAL A 97 11.30 10.50 13.25
N ILE A 98 11.63 11.61 12.60
CA ILE A 98 11.51 12.95 13.17
C ILE A 98 10.09 13.48 13.06
N ARG A 99 9.45 13.25 11.90
CA ARG A 99 8.12 13.81 11.63
C ARG A 99 7.30 12.90 10.73
N VAL A 100 6.01 12.86 11.01
CA VAL A 100 4.99 12.20 10.16
C VAL A 100 4.16 13.28 9.49
N ASN A 101 4.27 13.42 8.18
CA ASN A 101 3.61 14.46 7.39
C ASN A 101 2.53 13.89 6.49
N LEU A 102 1.38 14.55 6.47
CA LEU A 102 0.33 14.36 5.47
C LEU A 102 -0.28 15.73 5.18
N ARG A 103 0.13 16.34 4.08
CA ARG A 103 -0.34 17.66 3.65
C ARG A 103 -1.56 17.52 2.76
N PRO A 104 -2.39 18.56 2.64
CA PRO A 104 -3.44 18.60 1.62
C PRO A 104 -2.82 18.43 0.23
N GLY A 105 -3.31 17.44 -0.53
CA GLY A 105 -2.76 17.11 -1.86
C GLY A 105 -1.73 15.99 -1.89
N ASP A 106 -1.15 15.61 -0.73
CA ASP A 106 -0.24 14.46 -0.69
C ASP A 106 -0.99 13.15 -0.99
N PRO A 107 -0.45 12.29 -1.86
CA PRO A 107 -1.06 11.02 -2.21
C PRO A 107 -0.93 9.98 -1.10
N TRP A 108 0.03 10.14 -0.17
CA TRP A 108 0.31 9.29 0.99
C TRP A 108 1.04 10.06 2.09
N VAL A 109 1.21 9.40 3.23
CA VAL A 109 2.01 9.94 4.34
C VAL A 109 3.50 9.91 3.99
N PHE A 110 4.23 10.95 4.40
CA PHE A 110 5.69 11.01 4.34
C PHE A 110 6.27 10.99 5.75
N LEU A 111 7.36 10.23 5.91
CA LEU A 111 8.16 10.19 7.13
C LEU A 111 9.45 10.95 6.89
N ASP A 112 9.65 12.06 7.60
CA ASP A 112 10.94 12.78 7.59
C ASP A 112 11.87 12.08 8.57
N LEU A 113 13.06 11.74 8.11
CA LEU A 113 14.03 10.92 8.83
C LEU A 113 15.17 11.76 9.38
N ALA A 114 15.86 11.24 10.40
CA ALA A 114 16.99 11.88 11.06
C ALA A 114 18.21 12.09 10.15
N ASP A 115 18.30 11.35 9.05
CA ASP A 115 19.33 11.51 8.02
C ASP A 115 19.02 12.63 7.01
N GLY A 116 17.93 13.39 7.22
CA GLY A 116 17.47 14.46 6.33
C GLY A 116 16.69 13.96 5.11
N THR A 117 16.48 12.65 4.95
CA THR A 117 15.68 12.09 3.87
C THR A 117 14.19 12.00 4.23
N SER A 118 13.33 11.86 3.22
CA SER A 118 11.91 11.64 3.40
C SER A 118 11.51 10.33 2.77
N LEU A 119 10.78 9.48 3.51
CA LEU A 119 10.31 8.17 3.07
C LEU A 119 8.81 8.18 2.86
N ALA A 120 8.35 7.82 1.67
CA ALA A 120 6.93 7.63 1.39
C ALA A 120 6.39 6.40 2.13
N ALA A 121 5.33 6.56 2.92
CA ALA A 121 4.61 5.51 3.62
C ALA A 121 3.28 5.24 2.89
N MET A 122 3.37 4.56 1.73
CA MET A 122 2.25 4.32 0.81
C MET A 122 1.11 3.49 1.41
N GLY A 123 1.33 2.86 2.57
CA GLY A 123 0.29 2.13 3.32
C GLY A 123 -0.79 3.03 3.92
N ILE A 124 -0.56 4.36 4.04
CA ILE A 124 -1.52 5.34 4.55
C ILE A 124 -1.81 6.35 3.44
N GLN A 125 -2.94 6.16 2.76
CA GLN A 125 -3.35 6.95 1.59
C GLN A 125 -4.69 7.65 1.86
N PRO A 126 -4.81 8.97 1.64
CA PRO A 126 -6.07 9.68 1.76
C PRO A 126 -7.12 9.29 0.70
N GLY A 127 -6.74 8.80 -0.47
CA GLY A 127 -7.56 8.37 -1.59
C GLY A 127 -9.05 8.12 -1.30
N ILE A 128 -9.51 6.87 -1.35
CA ILE A 128 -10.93 6.49 -1.11
C ILE A 128 -11.34 6.59 0.37
N GLY A 129 -10.42 6.91 1.29
CA GLY A 129 -10.68 6.90 2.74
C GLY A 129 -9.98 8.00 3.53
N ARG A 130 -10.11 9.27 3.11
CA ARG A 130 -9.41 10.41 3.73
C ARG A 130 -9.52 10.49 5.25
N ALA A 131 -10.73 10.30 5.81
CA ALA A 131 -10.93 10.34 7.26
C ALA A 131 -10.16 9.24 8.00
N ARG A 132 -10.04 8.05 7.39
CA ARG A 132 -9.25 6.94 7.93
C ARG A 132 -7.76 7.25 7.84
N ALA A 133 -7.28 7.70 6.68
CA ALA A 133 -5.87 8.04 6.49
C ALA A 133 -5.41 9.13 7.46
N LEU A 134 -6.26 10.13 7.74
CA LEU A 134 -5.98 11.16 8.74
C LEU A 134 -5.91 10.60 10.16
N ARG A 135 -6.77 9.64 10.53
CA ARG A 135 -6.69 8.94 11.83
C ARG A 135 -5.41 8.11 11.92
N ASP A 136 -5.12 7.33 10.90
CA ASP A 136 -3.93 6.46 10.82
C ASP A 136 -2.63 7.30 10.90
N ALA A 137 -2.59 8.44 10.19
CA ALA A 137 -1.47 9.39 10.24
C ALA A 137 -1.28 10.01 11.62
N ARG A 138 -2.38 10.38 12.32
CA ARG A 138 -2.33 10.89 13.71
C ARG A 138 -1.86 9.81 14.67
N GLY A 139 -2.36 8.58 14.52
CA GLY A 139 -1.93 7.44 15.34
C GLY A 139 -0.44 7.14 15.17
N LEU A 140 0.04 7.13 13.93
CA LEU A 140 1.46 6.93 13.63
C LEU A 140 2.32 8.07 14.19
N ARG A 141 1.85 9.32 14.10
CA ARG A 141 2.53 10.49 14.68
C ARG A 141 2.63 10.38 16.19
N ALA A 142 1.53 10.06 16.87
CA ALA A 142 1.51 9.90 18.33
C ALA A 142 2.48 8.79 18.78
N LEU A 143 2.54 7.67 18.06
CA LEU A 143 3.52 6.61 18.32
C LEU A 143 4.95 7.10 18.14
N ALA A 144 5.25 7.85 17.08
CA ALA A 144 6.58 8.40 16.84
C ALA A 144 7.00 9.41 17.94
N GLU A 145 6.08 10.23 18.41
CA GLU A 145 6.33 11.18 19.50
C GLU A 145 6.62 10.48 20.84
N VAL A 146 5.83 9.47 21.19
CA VAL A 146 6.00 8.73 22.46
C VAL A 146 7.26 7.86 22.47
N HIS A 147 7.52 7.13 21.38
CA HIS A 147 8.65 6.19 21.32
C HIS A 147 9.95 6.85 20.84
N GLY A 148 9.87 7.94 20.05
CA GLY A 148 11.02 8.71 19.59
C GLY A 148 11.64 9.56 20.70
N SER A 149 10.82 10.25 21.51
CA SER A 149 11.29 11.10 22.60
C SER A 149 11.71 10.33 23.87
N GLY A 150 11.17 9.15 24.09
CA GLY A 150 11.51 8.32 25.27
C GLY A 150 12.96 7.85 25.35
N ARG A 151 13.71 7.85 24.25
CA ARG A 151 15.15 7.47 24.22
C ARG A 151 16.11 8.63 24.52
N ILE A 152 15.66 9.88 24.40
CA ILE A 152 16.50 11.05 24.70
C ILE A 152 16.55 11.31 26.23
N ALA A 153 15.53 10.88 26.98
CA ALA A 153 15.45 11.07 28.43
C ALA A 153 16.20 10.00 29.25
N GLY A 154 16.77 8.98 28.62
CA GLY A 154 17.43 7.85 29.27
C GLY A 154 18.97 7.78 29.10
N ARG A 155 19.63 8.92 28.79
CA ARG A 155 21.10 9.05 28.80
C ARG A 155 21.55 10.04 29.82
#